data_e007cb6d4b656578fdc32c4ee39a19af
#
_entry.id   e007cb6d4b656578fdc32c4ee39a19af
#
_cell.length_a   1.000
_cell.length_b   1.000
_cell.length_c   1.000
_cell.angle_alpha   90.00
_cell.angle_beta   90.00
_cell.angle_gamma   90.00
#
_symmetry.space_group_name_H-M   'P 1'
#
loop_
_entity.id
_entity.type
_entity.pdbx_description
1 polymer ?
#
loop_
_entity_poly.entity_id
_entity_poly.type
_entity_poly.pdbx_seq_one_letter_code
_entity_poly.pdbx_strand_id
1 'polypeptide(L)'
;MKTRAELYGHEATELLRIISMYPGLSEKQLCRFYPGREDVTRNLLSHLCRQGRTRQADTGGYFPYGNGKAETDPGMVRAVWVLLDFIDRAEYHSSSEFPVKIAFFSKGELYEIVHAAVGQEALVTHALRQSRDSGGRRIVLVDEPGQIPLLEFPGITGFCTVDG
;
A
#
# COMPACT_ATOMS: atom_id res chain seq x y z
N MET A 1 21.01 -25.27 -1.06
CA MET A 1 19.83 -25.18 -1.94
C MET A 1 18.56 -25.18 -1.09
N LYS A 2 17.72 -24.17 -1.24
CA LYS A 2 16.48 -24.10 -0.47
C LYS A 2 15.49 -25.16 -0.97
N THR A 3 14.85 -25.87 -0.07
CA THR A 3 13.81 -26.82 -0.43
C THR A 3 12.56 -26.08 -0.93
N ARG A 4 11.69 -26.79 -1.65
CA ARG A 4 10.40 -26.23 -2.10
C ARG A 4 9.56 -25.75 -0.91
N ALA A 5 9.59 -26.48 0.19
CA ALA A 5 8.88 -26.11 1.42
C ALA A 5 9.44 -24.81 2.04
N GLU A 6 10.76 -24.63 2.03
CA GLU A 6 11.41 -23.42 2.53
C GLU A 6 11.09 -22.19 1.66
N LEU A 7 11.09 -22.37 0.33
CA LEU A 7 10.72 -21.31 -0.62
C LEU A 7 9.26 -20.89 -0.44
N TYR A 8 8.35 -21.86 -0.34
CA TYR A 8 6.93 -21.57 -0.12
C TYR A 8 6.69 -20.92 1.24
N GLY A 9 7.42 -21.35 2.28
CA GLY A 9 7.32 -20.76 3.61
C GLY A 9 7.75 -19.28 3.62
N HIS A 10 8.84 -18.95 2.94
CA HIS A 10 9.33 -17.58 2.82
C HIS A 10 8.36 -16.69 2.02
N GLU A 11 7.91 -17.16 0.88
CA GLU A 11 6.98 -16.44 0.02
C GLU A 11 5.62 -16.23 0.72
N ALA A 12 5.13 -17.24 1.43
CA ALA A 12 3.88 -17.13 2.21
C ALA A 12 4.02 -16.11 3.34
N THR A 13 5.15 -16.09 4.04
CA THR A 13 5.44 -15.12 5.11
C THR A 13 5.47 -13.70 4.57
N GLU A 14 6.12 -13.49 3.44
CA GLU A 14 6.17 -12.18 2.77
C GLU A 14 4.76 -11.71 2.35
N LEU A 15 3.98 -12.59 1.75
CA LEU A 15 2.61 -12.28 1.33
C LEU A 15 1.72 -11.96 2.54
N LEU A 16 1.85 -12.71 3.63
CA LEU A 16 1.13 -12.44 4.87
C LEU A 16 1.51 -11.07 5.46
N ARG A 17 2.79 -10.70 5.38
CA ARG A 17 3.28 -9.38 5.79
C ARG A 17 2.58 -8.27 5.00
N ILE A 18 2.50 -8.41 3.68
CA ILE A 18 1.83 -7.44 2.81
C ILE A 18 0.35 -7.32 3.17
N ILE A 19 -0.35 -8.43 3.34
CA ILE A 19 -1.77 -8.44 3.74
C ILE A 19 -1.97 -7.77 5.10
N SER A 20 -1.03 -7.97 6.02
CA SER A 20 -1.10 -7.37 7.36
C SER A 20 -0.82 -5.86 7.35
N MET A 21 0.09 -5.41 6.49
CA MET A 21 0.39 -3.97 6.35
C MET A 21 -0.71 -3.22 5.62
N TYR A 22 -1.34 -3.85 4.64
CA TYR A 22 -2.34 -3.24 3.76
C TYR A 22 -3.62 -4.06 3.76
N PRO A 23 -4.38 -4.08 4.87
CA PRO A 23 -5.60 -4.89 4.94
C PRO A 23 -6.64 -4.45 3.91
N GLY A 24 -7.27 -5.41 3.27
CA GLY A 24 -8.35 -5.14 2.32
C GLY A 24 -7.94 -5.13 0.85
N LEU A 25 -6.69 -5.46 0.54
CA LEU A 25 -6.25 -5.54 -0.86
C LEU A 25 -6.95 -6.66 -1.63
N SER A 26 -7.26 -6.40 -2.90
CA SER A 26 -7.82 -7.40 -3.80
C SER A 26 -6.75 -8.41 -4.23
N GLU A 27 -7.20 -9.57 -4.73
CA GLU A 27 -6.31 -10.55 -5.35
C GLU A 27 -5.49 -9.93 -6.49
N LYS A 28 -6.13 -9.09 -7.30
CA LYS A 28 -5.46 -8.40 -8.40
C LYS A 28 -4.30 -7.52 -7.91
N GLN A 29 -4.50 -6.79 -6.83
CA GLN A 29 -3.43 -5.99 -6.23
C GLN A 29 -2.31 -6.86 -5.66
N LEU A 30 -2.66 -7.91 -4.94
CA LEU A 30 -1.66 -8.82 -4.35
C LEU A 30 -0.82 -9.52 -5.42
N CYS A 31 -1.44 -9.93 -6.53
CA CYS A 31 -0.71 -10.51 -7.66
C CYS A 31 0.27 -9.52 -8.30
N ARG A 32 -0.05 -8.24 -8.29
CA ARG A 32 0.81 -7.19 -8.86
C ARG A 32 2.10 -6.96 -8.06
N PHE A 33 2.16 -7.39 -6.81
CA PHE A 33 3.42 -7.38 -6.05
C PHE A 33 4.45 -8.37 -6.59
N TYR A 34 4.00 -9.39 -7.31
CA TYR A 34 4.86 -10.47 -7.83
C TYR A 34 4.60 -10.67 -9.33
N PRO A 35 5.03 -9.72 -10.19
CA PRO A 35 4.79 -9.81 -11.63
C PRO A 35 5.35 -11.12 -12.22
N GLY A 36 4.58 -11.76 -13.08
CA GLY A 36 4.95 -13.01 -13.71
C GLY A 36 4.76 -14.26 -12.83
N ARG A 37 4.25 -14.09 -11.61
CA ARG A 37 4.03 -15.18 -10.65
C ARG A 37 2.60 -15.20 -10.11
N GLU A 38 1.65 -14.79 -10.91
CA GLU A 38 0.25 -14.66 -10.52
C GLU A 38 -0.34 -16.00 -10.03
N ASP A 39 -0.04 -17.10 -10.72
CA ASP A 39 -0.53 -18.43 -10.33
C ASP A 39 0.02 -18.86 -8.98
N VAL A 40 1.30 -18.62 -8.72
CA VAL A 40 1.94 -18.91 -7.43
C VAL A 40 1.29 -18.08 -6.32
N THR A 41 1.06 -16.80 -6.57
CA THR A 41 0.41 -15.90 -5.60
C THR A 41 -1.00 -16.37 -5.26
N ARG A 42 -1.81 -16.73 -6.26
CA ARG A 42 -3.17 -17.27 -6.04
C ARG A 42 -3.15 -18.54 -5.21
N ASN A 43 -2.22 -19.44 -5.51
CA ASN A 43 -2.06 -20.69 -4.75
C ASN A 43 -1.67 -20.43 -3.31
N LEU A 44 -0.77 -19.47 -3.06
CA LEU A 44 -0.37 -19.07 -1.71
C LEU A 44 -1.53 -18.43 -0.95
N LEU A 45 -2.34 -17.59 -1.59
CA LEU A 45 -3.54 -16.99 -0.99
C LEU A 45 -4.53 -18.07 -0.56
N SER A 46 -4.82 -19.04 -1.43
CA SER A 46 -5.68 -20.17 -1.11
C SER A 46 -5.14 -20.98 0.06
N HIS A 47 -3.84 -21.21 0.10
CA HIS A 47 -3.17 -21.95 1.15
C HIS A 47 -3.25 -21.21 2.50
N LEU A 48 -2.98 -19.91 2.51
CA LEU A 48 -3.08 -19.08 3.72
C LEU A 48 -4.50 -19.03 4.26
N CYS A 49 -5.50 -18.95 3.39
CA CYS A 49 -6.91 -18.99 3.79
C CYS A 49 -7.28 -20.35 4.39
N ARG A 50 -6.85 -21.45 3.79
CA ARG A 50 -7.08 -22.81 4.32
C ARG A 50 -6.42 -23.03 5.66
N GLN A 51 -5.26 -22.43 5.90
CA GLN A 51 -4.58 -22.48 7.20
C GLN A 51 -5.20 -21.56 8.25
N GLY A 52 -6.19 -20.75 7.90
CA GLY A 52 -6.80 -19.78 8.82
C GLY A 52 -5.89 -18.62 9.18
N ARG A 53 -4.86 -18.32 8.39
CA ARG A 53 -3.93 -17.20 8.62
C ARG A 53 -4.41 -15.91 7.96
N THR A 54 -5.21 -16.02 6.92
CA THR A 54 -5.87 -14.91 6.24
C THR A 54 -7.33 -15.26 5.98
N ARG A 55 -8.13 -14.25 5.67
CA ARG A 55 -9.50 -14.42 5.22
C ARG A 55 -9.81 -13.46 4.08
N GLN A 56 -10.71 -13.86 3.21
CA GLN A 56 -11.23 -13.00 2.16
C GLN A 56 -12.62 -12.51 2.56
N ALA A 57 -12.84 -11.21 2.56
CA ALA A 57 -14.15 -10.63 2.81
C ALA A 57 -15.08 -10.78 1.61
N ASP A 58 -16.38 -10.61 1.81
CA ASP A 58 -17.39 -10.67 0.74
C ASP A 58 -17.13 -9.64 -0.36
N THR A 59 -16.49 -8.52 -0.01
CA THR A 59 -16.05 -7.48 -0.94
C THR A 59 -14.86 -7.88 -1.81
N GLY A 60 -14.23 -9.02 -1.52
CA GLY A 60 -13.06 -9.52 -2.23
C GLY A 60 -11.71 -9.18 -1.60
N GLY A 61 -11.69 -8.29 -0.61
CA GLY A 61 -10.45 -7.89 0.05
C GLY A 61 -9.89 -8.96 0.99
N TYR A 62 -8.57 -9.08 1.06
CA TYR A 62 -7.89 -10.03 1.94
C TYR A 62 -7.46 -9.33 3.23
N PHE A 63 -7.64 -10.02 4.34
CA PHE A 63 -7.33 -9.53 5.69
C PHE A 63 -6.52 -10.58 6.46
N PRO A 64 -5.63 -10.16 7.38
CA PRO A 64 -5.04 -11.11 8.30
C PRO A 64 -6.11 -11.66 9.24
N TYR A 65 -5.94 -12.89 9.68
CA TYR A 65 -6.84 -13.49 10.68
C TYR A 65 -6.71 -12.73 12.01
N GLY A 66 -7.83 -12.37 12.61
CA GLY A 66 -7.87 -11.64 13.88
C GLY A 66 -9.29 -11.36 14.33
N ASN A 67 -9.45 -10.96 15.61
CA ASN A 67 -10.73 -10.72 16.25
C ASN A 67 -11.38 -9.36 15.92
N GLY A 68 -10.75 -8.56 15.06
CA GLY A 68 -11.26 -7.25 14.67
C GLY A 68 -12.24 -7.33 13.52
N LYS A 69 -13.08 -6.29 13.40
CA LYS A 69 -13.83 -6.07 12.17
C LYS A 69 -12.85 -5.82 11.03
N ALA A 70 -13.15 -6.40 9.88
CA ALA A 70 -12.40 -6.13 8.66
C ALA A 70 -12.76 -4.73 8.17
N GLU A 71 -11.98 -3.76 8.61
CA GLU A 71 -12.12 -2.39 8.12
C GLU A 71 -11.09 -2.14 7.03
N THR A 72 -11.58 -1.73 5.87
CA THR A 72 -10.76 -1.30 4.77
C THR A 72 -10.58 0.20 4.83
N ASP A 73 -9.35 0.67 4.74
CA ASP A 73 -9.06 2.08 4.51
C ASP A 73 -9.02 2.30 2.99
N PRO A 74 -10.04 2.93 2.39
CA PRO A 74 -10.08 3.13 0.94
C PRO A 74 -8.89 3.95 0.42
N GLY A 75 -8.41 4.90 1.20
CA GLY A 75 -7.24 5.69 0.85
C GLY A 75 -5.97 4.84 0.77
N MET A 76 -5.81 3.90 1.70
CA MET A 76 -4.69 2.96 1.68
C MET A 76 -4.76 2.03 0.47
N VAL A 77 -5.92 1.47 0.18
CA VAL A 77 -6.11 0.57 -0.98
C VAL A 77 -5.76 1.31 -2.29
N ARG A 78 -6.19 2.56 -2.42
CA ARG A 78 -5.84 3.38 -3.57
C ARG A 78 -4.36 3.75 -3.61
N ALA A 79 -3.76 4.04 -2.47
CA ALA A 79 -2.33 4.32 -2.37
C ALA A 79 -1.47 3.12 -2.78
N VAL A 80 -1.92 1.90 -2.51
CA VAL A 80 -1.23 0.69 -2.97
C VAL A 80 -1.16 0.62 -4.50
N TRP A 81 -2.19 1.06 -5.22
CA TRP A 81 -2.11 1.15 -6.67
C TRP A 81 -0.98 2.07 -7.14
N VAL A 82 -0.76 3.17 -6.43
CA VAL A 82 0.37 4.07 -6.70
C VAL A 82 1.70 3.37 -6.42
N LEU A 83 1.82 2.69 -5.29
CA LEU A 83 3.01 1.90 -4.95
C LEU A 83 3.31 0.85 -6.03
N LEU A 84 2.29 0.17 -6.53
CA LEU A 84 2.44 -0.88 -7.54
C LEU A 84 3.02 -0.38 -8.87
N ASP A 85 2.81 0.89 -9.20
CA ASP A 85 3.45 1.50 -10.37
C ASP A 85 4.98 1.60 -10.22
N PHE A 86 5.48 1.54 -8.98
CA PHE A 86 6.91 1.62 -8.67
C PHE A 86 7.48 0.33 -8.10
N ILE A 87 6.69 -0.75 -8.06
CA ILE A 87 7.05 -1.96 -7.29
C ILE A 87 8.38 -2.60 -7.72
N ASP A 88 8.68 -2.58 -9.00
CA ASP A 88 9.93 -3.11 -9.55
C ASP A 88 11.16 -2.26 -9.17
N ARG A 89 10.95 -1.05 -8.69
CA ARG A 89 12.00 -0.12 -8.23
C ARG A 89 11.99 0.13 -6.73
N ALA A 90 10.95 -0.32 -6.03
CA ALA A 90 10.83 -0.17 -4.59
C ALA A 90 11.65 -1.25 -3.88
N GLU A 91 12.71 -0.85 -3.21
CA GLU A 91 13.59 -1.76 -2.46
C GLU A 91 12.98 -2.19 -1.14
N TYR A 92 12.22 -1.31 -0.51
CA TYR A 92 11.51 -1.54 0.73
C TYR A 92 10.26 -0.66 0.76
N HIS A 93 9.17 -1.16 1.30
CA HIS A 93 7.95 -0.38 1.50
C HIS A 93 7.25 -0.76 2.78
N SER A 94 6.53 0.19 3.35
CA SER A 94 5.68 -0.04 4.53
C SER A 94 4.53 0.96 4.59
N SER A 95 3.50 0.61 5.35
CA SER A 95 2.49 1.58 5.75
C SER A 95 3.12 2.65 6.66
N SER A 96 2.52 3.82 6.70
CA SER A 96 2.99 4.94 7.50
C SER A 96 1.82 5.62 8.21
N GLU A 97 2.12 6.62 9.00
CA GLU A 97 1.12 7.35 9.77
C GLU A 97 0.57 8.56 9.02
N PHE A 98 -0.69 8.90 9.30
CA PHE A 98 -1.35 10.08 8.73
C PHE A 98 -0.42 11.30 8.75
N PRO A 99 -0.35 12.10 7.68
CA PRO A 99 -1.11 11.98 6.42
C PRO A 99 -0.44 11.12 5.34
N VAL A 100 0.68 10.49 5.65
CA VAL A 100 1.38 9.57 4.74
C VAL A 100 0.76 8.18 4.84
N LYS A 101 0.37 7.61 3.72
CA LYS A 101 -0.19 6.25 3.68
C LYS A 101 0.90 5.20 3.59
N ILE A 102 1.85 5.40 2.69
CA ILE A 102 2.91 4.44 2.36
C ILE A 102 4.22 5.18 2.22
N ALA A 103 5.29 4.59 2.75
CA ALA A 103 6.66 5.04 2.50
C ALA A 103 7.42 3.92 1.79
N PHE A 104 8.24 4.27 0.82
CA PHE A 104 9.11 3.32 0.15
C PHE A 104 10.46 3.94 -0.21
N PHE A 105 11.47 3.09 -0.33
CA PHE A 105 12.81 3.50 -0.76
C PHE A 105 13.08 3.03 -2.19
N SER A 106 13.68 3.90 -2.97
CA SER A 106 14.16 3.58 -4.31
C SER A 106 15.48 4.31 -4.55
N LYS A 107 16.52 3.58 -4.88
CA LYS A 107 17.87 4.13 -5.12
C LYS A 107 18.39 5.03 -3.98
N GLY A 108 18.14 4.61 -2.75
CA GLY A 108 18.56 5.35 -1.56
C GLY A 108 17.72 6.59 -1.23
N GLU A 109 16.68 6.88 -1.99
CA GLU A 109 15.78 8.01 -1.74
C GLU A 109 14.48 7.53 -1.11
N LEU A 110 13.97 8.31 -0.16
CA LEU A 110 12.68 8.07 0.48
C LEU A 110 11.56 8.72 -0.34
N TYR A 111 10.53 7.93 -0.63
CA TYR A 111 9.28 8.39 -1.24
C TYR A 111 8.13 8.16 -0.29
N GLU A 112 7.24 9.13 -0.19
CA GLU A 112 6.05 9.06 0.65
C GLU A 112 4.81 9.27 -0.23
N ILE A 113 3.86 8.35 -0.13
CA ILE A 113 2.56 8.47 -0.82
C ILE A 113 1.57 9.05 0.17
N VAL A 114 1.10 10.26 -0.14
CA VAL A 114 0.16 11.02 0.69
C VAL A 114 -1.21 10.98 0.02
N HIS A 115 -2.26 10.58 0.75
CA HIS A 115 -3.62 10.68 0.25
C HIS A 115 -4.30 11.93 0.82
N ALA A 116 -4.77 12.81 -0.06
CA ALA A 116 -5.57 13.97 0.30
C ALA A 116 -7.01 13.75 -0.18
N ALA A 117 -7.88 13.33 0.74
CA ALA A 117 -9.31 13.18 0.44
C ALA A 117 -9.96 14.54 0.27
N VAL A 118 -11.00 14.60 -0.55
CA VAL A 118 -11.81 15.83 -0.72
C VAL A 118 -12.31 16.31 0.65
N GLY A 119 -12.06 17.57 0.96
CA GLY A 119 -12.40 18.18 2.24
C GLY A 119 -11.30 18.10 3.29
N GLN A 120 -10.23 17.33 3.07
CA GLN A 120 -9.11 17.18 4.01
C GLN A 120 -7.84 17.93 3.58
N GLU A 121 -7.89 18.72 2.53
CA GLU A 121 -6.73 19.40 1.96
C GLU A 121 -6.01 20.29 3.00
N ALA A 122 -6.76 21.07 3.75
CA ALA A 122 -6.21 21.94 4.78
C ALA A 122 -5.55 21.13 5.92
N LEU A 123 -6.18 20.05 6.33
CA LEU A 123 -5.67 19.18 7.40
C LEU A 123 -4.35 18.50 6.98
N VAL A 124 -4.30 17.96 5.77
CA VAL A 124 -3.11 17.32 5.21
C VAL A 124 -1.98 18.35 5.06
N THR A 125 -2.27 19.50 4.49
CA THR A 125 -1.31 20.59 4.32
C THR A 125 -0.73 21.04 5.67
N HIS A 126 -1.60 21.28 6.64
CA HIS A 126 -1.17 21.67 7.99
C HIS A 126 -0.27 20.61 8.63
N ALA A 127 -0.68 19.36 8.60
CA ALA A 127 0.09 18.26 9.18
C ALA A 127 1.49 18.14 8.56
N LEU A 128 1.61 18.26 7.24
CA LEU A 128 2.88 18.13 6.55
C LEU A 128 3.77 19.37 6.65
N ARG A 129 3.19 20.54 6.86
CA ARG A 129 3.96 21.76 7.15
C ARG A 129 4.51 21.77 8.57
N GLN A 130 3.79 21.17 9.53
CA GLN A 130 4.21 21.09 10.94
C GLN A 130 5.16 19.92 11.20
N SER A 131 5.15 18.89 10.36
CA SER A 131 6.05 17.74 10.52
C SER A 131 7.50 18.14 10.24
N ARG A 132 8.44 17.44 10.87
CA ARG A 132 9.85 17.57 10.51
C ARG A 132 10.02 17.16 9.05
N ASP A 133 10.80 17.92 8.31
CA ASP A 133 11.16 17.55 6.95
C ASP A 133 11.92 16.21 7.00
N SER A 134 11.30 15.17 6.46
CA SER A 134 11.90 13.84 6.36
C SER A 134 12.95 13.76 5.25
N GLY A 135 13.08 14.81 4.42
CA GLY A 135 13.86 14.78 3.19
C GLY A 135 13.23 13.92 2.11
N GLY A 136 12.05 13.37 2.35
CA GLY A 136 11.36 12.49 1.42
C GLY A 136 10.69 13.23 0.29
N ARG A 137 10.60 12.57 -0.86
CA ARG A 137 9.82 13.04 -2.00
C ARG A 137 8.39 12.58 -1.84
N ARG A 138 7.44 13.48 -2.02
CA ARG A 138 6.02 13.21 -1.78
C ARG A 138 5.25 13.12 -3.08
N ILE A 139 4.61 11.97 -3.27
CA ILE A 139 3.64 11.73 -4.34
C ILE A 139 2.27 11.89 -3.72
N VAL A 140 1.49 12.85 -4.22
CA VAL A 140 0.20 13.19 -3.63
C VAL A 140 -0.92 12.57 -4.45
N LEU A 141 -1.63 11.63 -3.83
CA LEU A 141 -2.82 11.02 -4.39
C LEU A 141 -4.03 11.88 -4.04
N VAL A 142 -4.67 12.44 -5.05
CA VAL A 142 -5.89 13.24 -4.90
C VAL A 142 -7.08 12.46 -5.45
N ASP A 143 -8.27 12.75 -4.95
CA ASP A 143 -9.50 12.16 -5.46
C ASP A 143 -9.95 12.87 -6.75
N GLU A 144 -9.71 14.18 -6.83
CA GLU A 144 -10.08 15.02 -7.97
C GLU A 144 -8.96 16.01 -8.29
N PRO A 145 -8.68 16.29 -9.57
CA PRO A 145 -7.64 17.27 -9.95
C PRO A 145 -7.86 18.67 -9.40
N GLY A 146 -9.10 19.05 -9.13
CA GLY A 146 -9.44 20.35 -8.55
C GLY A 146 -8.86 20.60 -7.16
N GLN A 147 -8.42 19.56 -6.46
CA GLN A 147 -7.78 19.66 -5.15
C GLN A 147 -6.34 20.18 -5.22
N ILE A 148 -5.67 20.04 -6.36
CA ILE A 148 -4.24 20.35 -6.51
C ILE A 148 -3.88 21.77 -6.06
N PRO A 149 -4.62 22.82 -6.45
CA PRO A 149 -4.30 24.18 -6.01
C PRO A 149 -4.41 24.42 -4.50
N LEU A 150 -5.11 23.53 -3.79
CA LEU A 150 -5.34 23.61 -2.34
C LEU A 150 -4.22 22.94 -1.52
N LEU A 151 -3.30 22.25 -2.18
CA LEU A 151 -2.26 21.45 -1.54
C LEU A 151 -0.89 22.07 -1.79
N GLU A 152 -0.28 22.57 -0.72
CA GLU A 152 1.05 23.17 -0.77
C GLU A 152 1.82 22.83 0.51
N PHE A 153 2.82 21.99 0.40
CA PHE A 153 3.71 21.60 1.49
C PHE A 153 5.05 21.14 0.93
N PRO A 154 6.10 21.05 1.75
CA PRO A 154 7.43 20.67 1.25
C PRO A 154 7.48 19.27 0.66
N GLY A 155 8.34 19.09 -0.34
CA GLY A 155 8.68 17.78 -0.90
C GLY A 155 7.75 17.25 -1.98
N ILE A 156 6.71 17.98 -2.37
CA ILE A 156 5.81 17.54 -3.44
C ILE A 156 6.60 17.33 -4.74
N THR A 157 6.55 16.11 -5.23
CA THR A 157 7.19 15.70 -6.50
C THR A 157 6.18 15.59 -7.62
N GLY A 158 4.95 15.21 -7.31
CA GLY A 158 3.89 15.09 -8.28
C GLY A 158 2.54 14.76 -7.64
N PHE A 159 1.50 14.87 -8.45
CA PHE A 159 0.13 14.54 -8.09
C PHE A 159 -0.37 13.41 -8.99
N CYS A 160 -1.22 12.56 -8.45
CA CYS A 160 -1.84 11.50 -9.22
C CYS A 160 -3.29 11.25 -8.75
N THR A 161 -4.05 10.60 -9.61
CA THR A 161 -5.36 10.05 -9.29
C THR A 161 -5.34 8.55 -9.57
N VAL A 162 -6.23 7.82 -8.93
CA VAL A 162 -6.43 6.39 -9.18
C VAL A 162 -7.88 6.20 -9.58
N ASP A 163 -8.08 5.67 -10.78
CA ASP A 163 -9.40 5.27 -11.26
C ASP A 163 -9.80 3.97 -10.56
N GLY A 164 -10.91 4.02 -9.82
CA GLY A 164 -11.39 2.93 -8.99
C GLY A 164 -12.18 1.87 -9.72
#